data_1de2db59ad8b9812784c0b5790294475
#
_entry.id   1de2db59ad8b9812784c0b5790294475
#
_cell.length_a   1.000
_cell.length_b   1.000
_cell.length_c   1.000
_cell.angle_alpha   90.00
_cell.angle_beta   90.00
_cell.angle_gamma   90.00
#
_symmetry.space_group_name_H-M   'P 1'
#
loop_
_entity.id
_entity.type
_entity.pdbx_description
1 polymer ?
#
loop_
_entity_poly.entity_id
_entity_poly.type
_entity_poly.pdbx_seq_one_letter_code
_entity_poly.pdbx_strand_id
1 'polypeptide(L)'
;MKIENNFTKLIGNTPLIKLEKASKITKCNILGKAEFLNPGQSVKDRAALYIIKDAIKKKKLKKNGIIVEGTAGNTGIGLTLVGNSFGFKSVIVMPKTQSEEKIGRASCRERV
;
A
#
# COMPACT_ATOMS: atom_id res chain seq x y z
N MET A 1 -6.92 14.57 20.72
CA MET A 1 -6.33 13.45 19.97
C MET A 1 -7.37 12.96 18.97
N LYS A 2 -7.01 12.83 17.69
CA LYS A 2 -7.95 12.34 16.65
C LYS A 2 -7.85 10.82 16.56
N ILE A 3 -8.96 10.12 16.76
CA ILE A 3 -9.04 8.66 16.63
C ILE A 3 -9.62 8.34 15.26
N GLU A 4 -8.89 7.56 14.45
CA GLU A 4 -9.37 7.08 13.16
C GLU A 4 -9.80 5.61 13.28
N ASN A 5 -11.03 5.33 12.87
CA ASN A 5 -11.61 3.98 12.95
C ASN A 5 -11.14 3.03 11.84
N ASN A 6 -10.43 3.55 10.84
CA ASN A 6 -9.96 2.77 9.71
C ASN A 6 -8.61 3.32 9.25
N PHE A 7 -7.61 2.43 9.18
CA PHE A 7 -6.26 2.80 8.79
C PHE A 7 -6.16 3.31 7.34
N THR A 8 -7.12 3.02 6.47
CA THR A 8 -7.13 3.57 5.10
C THR A 8 -7.19 5.08 5.08
N LYS A 9 -7.65 5.71 6.15
CA LYS A 9 -7.63 7.17 6.32
C LYS A 9 -6.23 7.72 6.62
N LEU A 10 -5.31 6.86 7.02
CA LEU A 10 -3.91 7.21 7.24
C LEU A 10 -3.07 7.14 5.95
N ILE A 11 -3.64 6.60 4.87
CA ILE A 11 -2.96 6.52 3.57
C ILE A 11 -2.90 7.91 2.95
N GLY A 12 -1.70 8.32 2.61
CA GLY A 12 -1.46 9.66 2.08
C GLY A 12 -1.06 10.65 3.16
N ASN A 13 -1.17 11.93 2.85
CA ASN A 13 -0.70 13.02 3.71
C ASN A 13 0.73 12.85 4.24
N THR A 14 1.55 12.11 3.52
CA THR A 14 2.95 11.89 3.87
C THR A 14 3.72 13.20 3.77
N PRO A 15 4.62 13.52 4.71
CA PRO A 15 5.38 14.75 4.71
C PRO A 15 6.43 14.81 3.60
N LEU A 16 6.85 16.01 3.28
CA LEU A 16 8.08 16.26 2.54
C LEU A 16 9.24 16.40 3.53
N ILE A 17 10.35 15.74 3.25
CA ILE A 17 11.57 15.77 4.05
C ILE A 17 12.68 16.35 3.20
N LYS A 18 13.38 17.36 3.72
CA LYS A 18 14.57 17.88 3.05
C LYS A 18 15.72 16.89 3.14
N LEU A 19 16.27 16.53 2.00
CA LEU A 19 17.43 15.65 1.90
C LEU A 19 18.71 16.49 2.00
N GLU A 20 19.16 16.73 3.24
CA GLU A 20 20.23 17.68 3.56
C GLU A 20 21.51 17.40 2.76
N LYS A 21 21.99 16.14 2.75
CA LYS A 21 23.23 15.78 2.05
C LYS A 21 23.14 16.05 0.55
N ALA A 22 22.05 15.60 -0.09
CA ALA A 22 21.83 15.82 -1.51
C ALA A 22 21.68 17.32 -1.83
N SER A 23 20.95 18.05 -1.00
CA SER A 23 20.76 19.50 -1.16
C SER A 23 22.06 20.28 -1.06
N LYS A 24 22.97 19.90 -0.14
CA LYS A 24 24.31 20.52 0.00
C LYS A 24 25.19 20.26 -1.22
N ILE A 25 25.22 19.03 -1.71
CA ILE A 25 26.05 18.65 -2.88
C ILE A 25 25.59 19.38 -4.14
N THR A 26 24.29 19.42 -4.38
CA THR A 26 23.71 19.98 -5.60
C THR A 26 23.46 21.48 -5.55
N LYS A 27 23.60 22.09 -4.37
CA LYS A 27 23.21 23.48 -4.09
C LYS A 27 21.73 23.80 -4.43
N CYS A 28 20.88 22.77 -4.43
CA CYS A 28 19.45 22.87 -4.68
C CYS A 28 18.67 22.36 -3.48
N ASN A 29 17.41 22.78 -3.32
CA ASN A 29 16.52 22.18 -2.34
C ASN A 29 15.96 20.87 -2.90
N ILE A 30 16.50 19.75 -2.43
CA ILE A 30 16.02 18.42 -2.79
C ILE A 30 15.12 17.90 -1.67
N LEU A 31 13.87 17.58 -2.03
CA LEU A 31 12.86 17.13 -1.09
C LEU A 31 12.46 15.69 -1.44
N GLY A 32 12.36 14.85 -0.44
CA GLY A 32 11.85 13.48 -0.52
C GLY A 32 10.43 13.39 0.03
N LYS A 33 9.51 12.81 -0.72
CA LYS A 33 8.17 12.48 -0.21
C LYS A 33 8.24 11.21 0.63
N ALA A 34 7.91 11.27 1.91
CA ALA A 34 8.08 10.16 2.86
C ALA A 34 7.00 9.08 2.71
N GLU A 35 6.92 8.43 1.55
CA GLU A 35 5.89 7.43 1.25
C GLU A 35 5.99 6.15 2.09
N PHE A 36 7.13 5.90 2.74
CA PHE A 36 7.31 4.82 3.71
C PHE A 36 6.48 4.99 4.99
N LEU A 37 5.92 6.18 5.23
CA LEU A 37 5.00 6.45 6.35
C LEU A 37 3.56 6.02 6.07
N ASN A 38 3.22 5.58 4.87
CA ASN A 38 1.94 4.92 4.63
C ASN A 38 1.84 3.61 5.44
N PRO A 39 0.64 3.16 5.83
CA PRO A 39 0.45 1.92 6.62
C PRO A 39 1.10 0.67 6.02
N GLY A 40 1.12 0.52 4.70
CA GLY A 40 1.82 -0.54 3.98
C GLY A 40 3.29 -0.23 3.66
N GLN A 41 3.78 0.89 4.16
CA GLN A 41 5.17 1.36 4.03
C GLN A 41 5.59 1.66 2.58
N SER A 42 4.66 2.01 1.71
CA SER A 42 5.00 2.41 0.35
C SER A 42 3.93 3.30 -0.32
N VAL A 43 4.31 3.91 -1.43
CA VAL A 43 3.40 4.67 -2.29
C VAL A 43 2.27 3.79 -2.88
N LYS A 44 2.44 2.46 -2.89
CA LYS A 44 1.46 1.53 -3.47
C LYS A 44 0.16 1.46 -2.66
N ASP A 45 0.18 1.84 -1.40
CA ASP A 45 -1.03 1.97 -0.59
C ASP A 45 -2.01 2.98 -1.21
N ARG A 46 -1.50 4.06 -1.79
CA ARG A 46 -2.33 5.05 -2.50
C ARG A 46 -3.01 4.42 -3.72
N ALA A 47 -2.24 3.72 -4.56
CA ALA A 47 -2.78 3.06 -5.74
C ALA A 47 -3.83 2.02 -5.35
N ALA A 48 -3.52 1.16 -4.37
CA ALA A 48 -4.43 0.14 -3.87
C ALA A 48 -5.76 0.72 -3.36
N LEU A 49 -5.69 1.82 -2.60
CA LEU A 49 -6.87 2.48 -2.07
C LEU A 49 -7.81 2.96 -3.18
N TYR A 50 -7.25 3.62 -4.20
CA TYR A 50 -8.07 4.15 -5.30
C TYR A 50 -8.56 3.07 -6.24
N ILE A 51 -7.76 2.04 -6.54
CA ILE A 51 -8.18 0.88 -7.35
C ILE A 51 -9.39 0.20 -6.71
N ILE A 52 -9.32 -0.09 -5.40
CA ILE A 52 -10.41 -0.78 -4.70
C ILE A 52 -11.66 0.10 -4.61
N LYS A 53 -11.51 1.37 -4.26
CA LYS A 53 -12.64 2.31 -4.22
C LYS A 53 -13.32 2.45 -5.59
N ASP A 54 -12.54 2.56 -6.68
CA ASP A 54 -13.09 2.64 -8.03
C ASP A 54 -13.81 1.36 -8.43
N ALA A 55 -13.22 0.20 -8.11
CA ALA A 55 -13.86 -1.11 -8.39
C ALA A 55 -15.18 -1.28 -7.65
N ILE A 56 -15.26 -0.84 -6.40
CA ILE A 56 -16.51 -0.83 -5.62
C ILE A 56 -17.53 0.12 -6.26
N LYS A 57 -17.12 1.36 -6.54
CA LYS A 57 -17.97 2.38 -7.17
C LYS A 57 -18.56 1.91 -8.50
N LYS A 58 -17.74 1.24 -9.32
CA LYS A 58 -18.15 0.68 -10.61
C LYS A 58 -18.88 -0.66 -10.51
N LYS A 59 -19.16 -1.15 -9.29
CA LYS A 59 -19.79 -2.45 -9.03
C LYS A 59 -19.03 -3.66 -9.62
N LYS A 60 -17.73 -3.49 -9.94
CA LYS A 60 -16.85 -4.57 -10.38
C LYS A 60 -16.43 -5.46 -9.21
N LEU A 61 -16.24 -4.87 -8.03
CA LEU A 61 -15.96 -5.59 -6.79
C LEU A 61 -17.20 -5.56 -5.91
N LYS A 62 -17.87 -6.71 -5.78
CA LYS A 62 -19.12 -6.88 -5.02
C LYS A 62 -18.83 -7.52 -3.67
N LYS A 63 -19.79 -7.51 -2.74
CA LYS A 63 -19.71 -8.21 -1.45
C LYS A 63 -19.25 -9.67 -1.66
N ASN A 64 -18.31 -10.11 -0.84
CA ASN A 64 -17.64 -11.42 -0.93
C ASN A 64 -16.76 -11.59 -2.19
N GLY A 65 -16.48 -10.54 -2.94
CA GLY A 65 -15.54 -10.60 -4.05
C GLY A 65 -14.11 -10.86 -3.57
N ILE A 66 -13.31 -11.40 -4.47
CA ILE A 66 -11.90 -11.71 -4.23
C ILE A 66 -11.06 -10.80 -5.14
N ILE A 67 -10.04 -10.18 -4.55
CA ILE A 67 -9.05 -9.38 -5.28
C ILE A 67 -7.93 -10.35 -5.70
N VAL A 68 -7.66 -10.43 -7.00
CA VAL A 68 -6.57 -11.27 -7.54
C VAL A 68 -5.57 -10.37 -8.24
N GLU A 69 -4.30 -10.48 -7.88
CA GLU A 69 -3.23 -9.66 -8.45
C GLU A 69 -1.94 -10.46 -8.62
N GLY A 70 -1.32 -10.32 -9.80
CA GLY A 70 0.01 -10.87 -10.11
C GLY A 70 1.10 -9.86 -9.78
N THR A 71 1.68 -9.94 -8.59
CA THR A 71 2.70 -8.97 -8.15
C THR A 71 3.67 -9.58 -7.16
N ALA A 72 4.93 -9.20 -7.27
CA ALA A 72 5.98 -9.65 -6.36
C ALA A 72 6.37 -8.60 -5.30
N GLY A 73 5.61 -7.51 -5.16
CA GLY A 73 6.06 -6.37 -4.38
C GLY A 73 4.96 -5.65 -3.60
N ASN A 74 5.25 -4.38 -3.33
CA ASN A 74 4.44 -3.51 -2.49
C ASN A 74 2.99 -3.33 -2.98
N THR A 75 2.70 -3.57 -4.27
CA THR A 75 1.34 -3.51 -4.81
C THR A 75 0.46 -4.57 -4.15
N GLY A 76 0.94 -5.82 -4.07
CA GLY A 76 0.22 -6.89 -3.37
C GLY A 76 0.01 -6.58 -1.90
N ILE A 77 1.02 -6.06 -1.22
CA ILE A 77 0.92 -5.63 0.18
C ILE A 77 -0.17 -4.56 0.35
N GLY A 78 -0.17 -3.53 -0.50
CA GLY A 78 -1.17 -2.47 -0.45
C GLY A 78 -2.59 -2.98 -0.74
N LEU A 79 -2.75 -3.83 -1.77
CA LEU A 79 -4.06 -4.41 -2.12
C LEU A 79 -4.60 -5.31 -1.02
N THR A 80 -3.76 -6.15 -0.42
CA THR A 80 -4.16 -7.01 0.71
C THR A 80 -4.58 -6.17 1.92
N LEU A 81 -3.75 -5.18 2.29
CA LEU A 81 -4.00 -4.31 3.42
C LEU A 81 -5.32 -3.53 3.26
N VAL A 82 -5.50 -2.88 2.11
CA VAL A 82 -6.70 -2.09 1.82
C VAL A 82 -7.91 -2.99 1.61
N GLY A 83 -7.75 -4.11 0.87
CA GLY A 83 -8.82 -5.08 0.63
C GLY A 83 -9.39 -5.62 1.93
N ASN A 84 -8.54 -6.06 2.84
CA ASN A 84 -8.95 -6.54 4.18
C ASN A 84 -9.72 -5.48 4.98
N SER A 85 -9.31 -4.21 4.86
CA SER A 85 -10.01 -3.09 5.51
C SER A 85 -11.44 -2.89 5.01
N PHE A 86 -11.71 -3.25 3.76
CA PHE A 86 -13.06 -3.24 3.17
C PHE A 86 -13.77 -4.60 3.27
N GLY A 87 -13.18 -5.60 3.92
CA GLY A 87 -13.75 -6.94 4.11
C GLY A 87 -13.61 -7.87 2.88
N PHE A 88 -12.70 -7.57 1.96
CA PHE A 88 -12.41 -8.43 0.81
C PHE A 88 -11.23 -9.36 1.08
N LYS A 89 -11.28 -10.55 0.53
CA LYS A 89 -10.13 -11.46 0.45
C LYS A 89 -9.23 -11.07 -0.71
N SER A 90 -7.93 -11.35 -0.56
CA SER A 90 -6.94 -11.10 -1.61
C SER A 90 -6.16 -12.38 -1.92
N VAL A 91 -5.91 -12.61 -3.19
CA VAL A 91 -5.04 -13.69 -3.69
C VAL A 91 -3.91 -13.02 -4.46
N ILE A 92 -2.69 -13.15 -3.95
CA ILE A 92 -1.50 -12.57 -4.59
C ILE A 92 -0.70 -13.69 -5.24
N VAL A 93 -0.56 -13.60 -6.55
CA VAL A 93 0.24 -14.54 -7.34
C VAL A 93 1.64 -13.95 -7.51
N MET A 94 2.66 -14.68 -7.10
CA MET A 94 4.05 -14.22 -7.20
C MET A 94 4.99 -15.35 -7.66
N PRO A 95 6.11 -15.02 -8.34
CA PRO A 95 7.10 -16.02 -8.73
C PRO A 95 7.75 -16.67 -7.49
N LYS A 96 8.04 -17.96 -7.56
CA LYS A 96 8.75 -18.71 -6.49
C LYS A 96 10.16 -18.16 -6.21
N THR A 97 10.73 -17.41 -7.14
CA THR A 97 12.08 -16.81 -7.03
C THR A 97 12.13 -15.55 -6.15
N GLN A 98 10.99 -15.11 -5.59
CA GLN A 98 10.96 -13.96 -4.71
C GLN A 98 11.55 -14.28 -3.33
N SER A 99 12.12 -13.26 -2.68
CA SER A 99 12.68 -13.42 -1.34
C SER A 99 11.60 -13.81 -0.32
N GLU A 100 11.97 -14.67 0.63
CA GLU A 100 11.10 -15.10 1.73
C GLU A 100 10.53 -13.94 2.52
N GLU A 101 11.31 -12.84 2.66
CA GLU A 101 10.85 -11.62 3.31
C GLU A 101 9.62 -11.00 2.61
N LYS A 102 9.62 -10.94 1.27
CA LYS A 102 8.49 -10.38 0.50
C LYS A 102 7.25 -11.27 0.61
N ILE A 103 7.45 -12.60 0.56
CA ILE A 103 6.38 -13.58 0.73
C ILE A 103 5.80 -13.44 2.15
N GLY A 104 6.64 -13.39 3.17
CA GLY A 104 6.23 -13.24 4.56
C GLY A 104 5.48 -11.93 4.82
N ARG A 105 5.93 -10.81 4.25
CA ARG A 105 5.24 -9.50 4.39
C ARG A 105 3.85 -9.48 3.75
N ALA A 106 3.64 -10.20 2.68
CA ALA A 106 2.32 -10.35 2.07
C ALA A 106 1.41 -11.24 2.91
N SER A 107 1.89 -12.41 3.34
CA SER A 107 1.11 -13.39 4.12
C SER A 107 0.76 -12.91 5.54
N CYS A 108 1.66 -12.21 6.23
CA CYS A 108 1.39 -11.67 7.57
C CYS A 108 0.25 -10.63 7.62
N ARG A 109 -0.23 -10.17 6.47
CA ARG A 109 -1.33 -9.19 6.37
C ARG A 109 -2.63 -9.81 5.89
N GLU A 110 -2.63 -11.08 5.54
CA GLU A 110 -3.83 -11.86 5.38
C GLU A 110 -4.35 -12.32 6.76
N ARG A 111 -5.62 -12.06 7.05
CA ARG A 111 -6.30 -12.84 8.07
C ARG A 111 -6.58 -14.21 7.47
N VAL A 112 -5.84 -15.19 7.93
CA VAL A 112 -6.18 -16.58 7.74
C VAL A 112 -7.52 -16.86 8.41
#